data_43011c34f48ad05237adbdef3d510222
#
_entry.id   43011c34f48ad05237adbdef3d510222
#
_cell.length_a   1.000
_cell.length_b   1.000
_cell.length_c   1.000
_cell.angle_alpha   90.00
_cell.angle_beta   90.00
_cell.angle_gamma   90.00
#
_symmetry.space_group_name_H-M   'P 1'
#
loop_
_entity.id
_entity.type
_entity.pdbx_description
1 polymer ?
#
loop_
_entity_poly.entity_id
_entity_poly.type
_entity_poly.pdbx_seq_one_letter_code
_entity_poly.pdbx_strand_id
1 'polypeptide(L)'
;MALHKLNVFHWHLTDDQGWRIEIKKYPKLTEVGSVRSRTLIGRDPGGEYDENCKFDETPYGGYYTQDEIRDIVDYAAKRFITVIPEIEFPGHAVGALASYPWLGCTGEQYEVRQTWDIDDRVFCIGKETTFEFIEGVLEEVVGLFPSEYIHIGGDECPTVMWEKCPHCKARMKAEGLRRPRQLQNYATARVEKFLNARGRRLIGWDEILEGDVTPTATIMSWRGAKGGIEAARQGNHAIMAPTTNCYLDYYQTRDTAREPLAIGGYLPVEKVYELDPYEQLTPAEQVCILGVQANLWTEYIATWPHAEYMLLPRLSALAEVGWSLDRKDYAGYLHRVRRLARIYDACGYNYARHIFGE
;
A
#
# COMPACT_ATOMS: atom_id res chain seq x y z
N MET A 1 1.14 -3.62 16.80
CA MET A 1 2.23 -4.36 16.14
C MET A 1 3.17 -5.01 17.16
N ALA A 2 3.87 -4.27 18.00
CA ALA A 2 4.84 -4.83 18.98
C ALA A 2 4.24 -5.93 19.87
N LEU A 3 3.01 -5.76 20.37
CA LEU A 3 2.28 -6.78 21.16
C LEU A 3 2.14 -8.12 20.40
N HIS A 4 1.97 -8.06 19.09
CA HIS A 4 1.83 -9.23 18.21
C HIS A 4 3.16 -9.67 17.58
N LYS A 5 4.27 -9.03 17.95
CA LYS A 5 5.62 -9.31 17.39
C LYS A 5 5.71 -9.13 15.87
N LEU A 6 4.87 -8.26 15.31
CA LEU A 6 5.02 -7.82 13.93
C LEU A 6 6.18 -6.84 13.88
N ASN A 7 7.14 -7.12 13.00
CA ASN A 7 8.47 -6.49 13.00
C ASN A 7 8.70 -5.52 11.83
N VAL A 8 7.72 -5.37 10.95
CA VAL A 8 7.77 -4.42 9.83
C VAL A 8 6.48 -3.62 9.76
N PHE A 9 6.60 -2.30 9.68
CA PHE A 9 5.50 -1.38 9.41
C PHE A 9 5.67 -0.83 7.99
N HIS A 10 4.80 -1.27 7.08
CA HIS A 10 4.67 -0.72 5.75
C HIS A 10 3.79 0.52 5.83
N TRP A 11 4.34 1.68 5.50
CA TRP A 11 3.68 2.97 5.66
C TRP A 11 3.36 3.60 4.31
N HIS A 12 2.10 3.50 3.91
CA HIS A 12 1.57 4.10 2.69
C HIS A 12 1.42 5.62 2.86
N LEU A 13 2.26 6.39 2.21
CA LEU A 13 2.42 7.83 2.46
C LEU A 13 1.90 8.73 1.35
N THR A 14 1.59 8.18 0.18
CA THR A 14 1.15 8.96 -0.98
C THR A 14 0.10 8.22 -1.78
N ASP A 15 -0.93 8.94 -2.24
CA ASP A 15 -2.01 8.40 -3.06
C ASP A 15 -2.74 9.53 -3.81
N ASP A 16 -3.74 9.20 -4.60
CA ASP A 16 -4.61 10.13 -5.33
C ASP A 16 -5.32 11.12 -4.40
N GLN A 17 -5.71 10.67 -3.18
CA GLN A 17 -6.46 11.45 -2.21
C GLN A 17 -5.59 12.27 -1.25
N GLY A 18 -4.27 12.19 -1.41
CA GLY A 18 -3.36 13.05 -0.68
C GLY A 18 -1.92 12.57 -0.58
N TRP A 19 -1.02 13.52 -0.53
CA TRP A 19 0.40 13.34 -0.27
C TRP A 19 0.71 13.61 1.20
N ARG A 20 1.31 12.66 1.92
CA ARG A 20 1.40 12.67 3.38
C ARG A 20 2.82 12.81 3.96
N ILE A 21 3.83 13.04 3.14
CA ILE A 21 5.23 13.16 3.57
C ILE A 21 5.83 14.50 3.11
N GLU A 22 6.48 15.21 4.04
CA GLU A 22 7.23 16.43 3.70
C GLU A 22 8.44 16.10 2.84
N ILE A 23 8.52 16.73 1.65
CA ILE A 23 9.68 16.72 0.77
C ILE A 23 10.13 18.16 0.59
N LYS A 24 11.25 18.53 1.20
CA LYS A 24 11.71 19.93 1.25
C LYS A 24 12.04 20.49 -0.12
N LYS A 25 12.52 19.65 -1.03
CA LYS A 25 12.78 20.01 -2.42
C LYS A 25 11.49 20.35 -3.18
N TYR A 26 10.36 19.80 -2.76
CA TYR A 26 9.08 19.94 -3.45
C TYR A 26 7.95 20.36 -2.49
N PRO A 27 7.98 21.60 -1.95
CA PRO A 27 7.08 22.02 -0.87
C PRO A 27 5.59 21.97 -1.23
N LYS A 28 5.23 22.18 -2.50
CA LYS A 28 3.82 22.11 -2.92
C LYS A 28 3.19 20.73 -2.70
N LEU A 29 3.97 19.66 -2.56
CA LEU A 29 3.44 18.33 -2.25
C LEU A 29 2.66 18.33 -0.93
N THR A 30 3.10 19.12 0.05
CA THR A 30 2.40 19.30 1.32
C THR A 30 1.52 20.55 1.37
N GLU A 31 1.86 21.60 0.64
CA GLU A 31 1.03 22.82 0.58
C GLU A 31 -0.27 22.60 -0.19
N VAL A 32 -0.24 21.81 -1.25
CA VAL A 32 -1.38 21.55 -2.16
C VAL A 32 -1.79 20.09 -2.09
N GLY A 33 -0.85 19.16 -2.32
CA GLY A 33 -1.14 17.75 -2.47
C GLY A 33 -1.61 17.05 -1.20
N SER A 34 -1.42 17.66 -0.03
CA SER A 34 -1.85 17.07 1.24
C SER A 34 -3.30 17.38 1.62
N VAL A 35 -4.00 18.24 0.88
CA VAL A 35 -5.33 18.73 1.24
C VAL A 35 -6.29 18.50 0.09
N ARG A 36 -7.45 17.88 0.35
CA ARG A 36 -8.61 17.84 -0.53
C ARG A 36 -9.74 18.71 0.03
N SER A 37 -10.53 19.29 -0.85
CA SER A 37 -11.54 20.29 -0.45
C SER A 37 -12.76 19.68 0.29
N ARG A 38 -13.04 18.39 0.08
CA ARG A 38 -14.14 17.63 0.69
C ARG A 38 -13.88 16.13 0.54
N THR A 39 -14.70 15.32 1.19
CA THR A 39 -14.59 13.85 1.11
C THR A 39 -15.95 13.23 0.81
N LEU A 40 -15.98 12.20 -0.02
CA LEU A 40 -17.18 11.41 -0.31
C LEU A 40 -17.73 10.78 0.98
N ILE A 41 -19.05 10.89 1.18
CA ILE A 41 -19.76 10.26 2.30
C ILE A 41 -20.47 9.00 1.80
N GLY A 42 -20.33 7.91 2.54
CA GLY A 42 -20.98 6.65 2.24
C GLY A 42 -20.20 5.81 1.24
N ARG A 43 -20.87 4.88 0.59
CA ARG A 43 -20.25 3.95 -0.35
C ARG A 43 -19.91 4.66 -1.66
N ASP A 44 -18.71 4.39 -2.16
CA ASP A 44 -18.29 4.79 -3.49
C ASP A 44 -19.15 4.08 -4.56
N PRO A 45 -19.72 4.80 -5.52
CA PRO A 45 -20.57 4.22 -6.57
C PRO A 45 -19.77 3.48 -7.66
N GLY A 46 -18.42 3.50 -7.61
CA GLY A 46 -17.58 2.81 -8.60
C GLY A 46 -17.35 3.61 -9.89
N GLY A 47 -16.96 4.87 -9.76
CA GLY A 47 -16.55 5.74 -10.88
C GLY A 47 -17.66 6.58 -11.51
N GLU A 48 -18.93 6.30 -11.26
CA GLU A 48 -20.07 7.10 -11.70
C GLU A 48 -20.51 8.08 -10.59
N TYR A 49 -19.86 9.24 -10.53
CA TYR A 49 -20.18 10.28 -9.55
C TYR A 49 -21.23 11.24 -10.14
N ASP A 50 -22.44 11.18 -9.60
CA ASP A 50 -23.57 11.99 -10.00
C ASP A 50 -24.06 12.92 -8.86
N GLU A 51 -25.16 13.62 -9.08
CA GLU A 51 -25.79 14.53 -8.11
C GLU A 51 -26.30 13.85 -6.83
N ASN A 52 -26.37 12.51 -6.80
CA ASN A 52 -26.78 11.75 -5.61
C ASN A 52 -25.59 11.47 -4.68
N CYS A 53 -24.36 11.64 -5.15
CA CYS A 53 -23.16 11.51 -4.34
C CYS A 53 -23.10 12.65 -3.31
N LYS A 54 -22.94 12.27 -2.05
CA LYS A 54 -22.86 13.24 -0.95
C LYS A 54 -21.40 13.44 -0.54
N PHE A 55 -21.07 14.68 -0.25
CA PHE A 55 -19.78 15.06 0.28
C PHE A 55 -19.95 15.78 1.62
N ASP A 56 -18.91 15.72 2.46
CA ASP A 56 -18.92 16.35 3.78
C ASP A 56 -18.68 17.88 3.73
N GLU A 57 -18.33 18.39 2.55
CA GLU A 57 -18.02 19.82 2.29
C GLU A 57 -16.98 20.40 3.27
N THR A 58 -16.14 19.55 3.84
CA THR A 58 -15.13 19.92 4.82
C THR A 58 -13.73 19.60 4.27
N PRO A 59 -12.83 20.57 4.18
CA PRO A 59 -11.46 20.29 3.80
C PRO A 59 -10.82 19.28 4.72
N TYR A 60 -10.19 18.27 4.14
CA TYR A 60 -9.45 17.24 4.86
C TYR A 60 -8.00 17.22 4.39
N GLY A 61 -7.07 17.21 5.33
CA GLY A 61 -5.66 17.17 4.99
C GLY A 61 -4.76 16.98 6.19
N GLY A 62 -3.49 16.85 5.89
CA GLY A 62 -2.42 16.67 6.83
C GLY A 62 -1.25 15.92 6.19
N TYR A 63 -0.11 16.07 6.79
CA TYR A 63 1.12 15.38 6.39
C TYR A 63 2.04 15.25 7.60
N TYR A 64 3.02 14.41 7.47
CA TYR A 64 4.09 14.26 8.46
C TYR A 64 5.29 15.09 8.05
N THR A 65 5.78 15.91 8.96
CA THR A 65 7.08 16.60 8.81
C THR A 65 8.21 15.58 8.86
N GLN A 66 9.36 15.94 8.33
CA GLN A 66 10.53 15.04 8.40
C GLN A 66 10.97 14.75 9.83
N ASP A 67 10.74 15.67 10.76
CA ASP A 67 11.07 15.47 12.17
C ASP A 67 10.09 14.47 12.83
N GLU A 68 8.79 14.58 12.55
CA GLU A 68 7.80 13.58 13.00
C GLU A 68 8.08 12.20 12.43
N ILE A 69 8.53 12.11 11.17
CA ILE A 69 8.92 10.82 10.55
C ILE A 69 10.11 10.22 11.29
N ARG A 70 11.15 11.02 11.61
CA ARG A 70 12.30 10.55 12.39
C ARG A 70 11.87 10.04 13.76
N ASP A 71 10.99 10.77 14.44
CA ASP A 71 10.45 10.36 15.74
C ASP A 71 9.68 9.04 15.66
N ILE A 72 8.88 8.84 14.60
CA ILE A 72 8.14 7.59 14.38
C ILE A 72 9.09 6.43 14.07
N VAL A 73 10.08 6.65 13.21
CA VAL A 73 11.11 5.64 12.90
C VAL A 73 11.89 5.24 14.15
N ASP A 74 12.31 6.20 14.97
CA ASP A 74 13.01 5.95 16.23
C ASP A 74 12.12 5.23 17.24
N TYR A 75 10.85 5.61 17.33
CA TYR A 75 9.86 4.95 18.18
C TYR A 75 9.65 3.49 17.78
N ALA A 76 9.55 3.23 16.49
CA ALA A 76 9.41 1.89 15.91
C ALA A 76 10.67 1.05 16.17
N ALA A 77 11.87 1.61 15.93
CA ALA A 77 13.15 0.93 16.12
C ALA A 77 13.34 0.47 17.58
N LYS A 78 12.95 1.28 18.58
CA LYS A 78 12.94 0.91 19.99
C LYS A 78 12.03 -0.29 20.31
N ARG A 79 11.18 -0.71 19.37
CA ARG A 79 10.26 -1.85 19.45
C ARG A 79 10.60 -2.95 18.47
N PHE A 80 11.78 -2.87 17.85
CA PHE A 80 12.26 -3.80 16.83
C PHE A 80 11.34 -3.85 15.61
N ILE A 81 10.75 -2.70 15.23
CA ILE A 81 9.92 -2.55 14.06
C ILE A 81 10.67 -1.69 13.04
N THR A 82 10.89 -2.24 11.85
CA THR A 82 11.39 -1.52 10.69
C THR A 82 10.24 -0.81 10.00
N VAL A 83 10.41 0.46 9.65
CA VAL A 83 9.41 1.20 8.86
C VAL A 83 9.84 1.21 7.40
N ILE A 84 8.99 0.67 6.52
CA ILE A 84 9.15 0.72 5.06
C ILE A 84 8.19 1.78 4.52
N PRO A 85 8.69 2.88 3.93
CA PRO A 85 7.83 3.87 3.31
C PRO A 85 7.35 3.40 1.94
N GLU A 86 6.12 3.78 1.57
CA GLU A 86 5.61 3.66 0.21
C GLU A 86 5.41 5.05 -0.39
N ILE A 87 5.96 5.22 -1.59
CA ILE A 87 5.80 6.39 -2.46
C ILE A 87 5.29 5.89 -3.80
N GLU A 88 4.04 6.15 -4.08
CA GLU A 88 3.35 5.68 -5.26
C GLU A 88 3.96 6.20 -6.57
N PHE A 89 4.28 5.28 -7.47
CA PHE A 89 4.79 5.55 -8.80
C PHE A 89 4.62 4.33 -9.72
N PRO A 90 4.09 4.46 -10.95
CA PRO A 90 3.67 5.70 -11.60
C PRO A 90 2.16 5.98 -11.53
N GLY A 91 1.37 5.11 -10.94
CA GLY A 91 -0.06 5.27 -10.63
C GLY A 91 -0.28 6.05 -9.34
N HIS A 92 -1.54 6.16 -8.89
CA HIS A 92 -1.97 6.81 -7.65
C HIS A 92 -1.29 8.17 -7.41
N ALA A 93 -1.24 8.99 -8.49
CA ALA A 93 -0.36 10.14 -8.60
C ALA A 93 -1.06 11.49 -8.42
N VAL A 94 -2.39 11.54 -8.29
CA VAL A 94 -3.17 12.79 -8.39
C VAL A 94 -2.77 13.80 -7.32
N GLY A 95 -2.41 13.36 -6.10
CA GLY A 95 -1.86 14.27 -5.09
C GLY A 95 -0.60 15.00 -5.56
N ALA A 96 0.31 14.30 -6.22
CA ALA A 96 1.53 14.91 -6.81
C ALA A 96 1.20 15.76 -8.04
N LEU A 97 0.30 15.30 -8.91
CA LEU A 97 -0.10 16.01 -10.13
C LEU A 97 -0.84 17.32 -9.84
N ALA A 98 -1.66 17.34 -8.77
CA ALA A 98 -2.30 18.56 -8.28
C ALA A 98 -1.26 19.59 -7.81
N SER A 99 -0.18 19.13 -7.21
CA SER A 99 0.93 19.95 -6.73
C SER A 99 1.81 20.49 -7.86
N TYR A 100 2.09 19.62 -8.84
CA TYR A 100 3.00 19.88 -9.96
C TYR A 100 2.43 19.34 -11.28
N PRO A 101 1.54 20.07 -11.95
CA PRO A 101 0.83 19.61 -13.15
C PRO A 101 1.74 19.16 -14.30
N TRP A 102 2.95 19.71 -14.36
CA TRP A 102 3.94 19.35 -15.38
C TRP A 102 4.42 17.88 -15.30
N LEU A 103 4.15 17.18 -14.17
CA LEU A 103 4.43 15.75 -14.00
C LEU A 103 3.48 14.87 -14.81
N GLY A 104 2.28 15.35 -15.11
CA GLY A 104 1.29 14.61 -15.89
C GLY A 104 1.49 14.73 -17.40
N CYS A 105 0.78 13.89 -18.15
CA CYS A 105 0.86 13.84 -19.61
C CYS A 105 0.33 15.12 -20.27
N THR A 106 -0.73 15.73 -19.74
CA THR A 106 -1.38 16.93 -20.29
C THR A 106 -0.80 18.21 -19.75
N GLY A 107 -0.29 18.22 -18.53
CA GLY A 107 0.14 19.42 -17.82
C GLY A 107 -1.02 20.29 -17.31
N GLU A 108 -2.25 19.77 -17.33
CA GLU A 108 -3.42 20.44 -16.81
C GLU A 108 -3.40 20.48 -15.29
N GLN A 109 -4.04 21.53 -14.71
CA GLN A 109 -4.21 21.64 -13.27
C GLN A 109 -5.27 20.66 -12.81
N TYR A 110 -4.95 19.86 -11.81
CA TYR A 110 -5.86 18.94 -11.14
C TYR A 110 -6.11 19.39 -9.71
N GLU A 111 -7.25 18.94 -9.14
CA GLU A 111 -7.49 18.96 -7.71
C GLU A 111 -7.11 17.60 -7.13
N VAL A 112 -6.74 17.59 -5.84
CA VAL A 112 -6.56 16.35 -5.08
C VAL A 112 -7.87 15.60 -5.06
N ARG A 113 -7.83 14.28 -5.31
CA ARG A 113 -9.03 13.47 -5.46
C ARG A 113 -9.86 13.44 -4.18
N GLN A 114 -11.19 13.53 -4.36
CA GLN A 114 -12.18 13.61 -3.26
C GLN A 114 -12.97 12.31 -3.09
N THR A 115 -12.75 11.37 -3.99
CA THR A 115 -13.43 10.09 -4.14
C THR A 115 -12.41 8.96 -4.17
N TRP A 116 -12.90 7.75 -4.16
CA TRP A 116 -12.07 6.54 -4.22
C TRP A 116 -11.93 6.05 -5.67
N ASP A 117 -11.48 4.80 -5.86
CA ASP A 117 -11.29 4.17 -7.17
C ASP A 117 -9.99 4.56 -7.91
N ILE A 118 -9.68 3.85 -8.99
CA ILE A 118 -8.47 4.03 -9.80
C ILE A 118 -8.60 5.29 -10.65
N ASP A 119 -7.53 6.07 -10.77
CA ASP A 119 -7.48 7.28 -11.59
C ASP A 119 -6.63 7.09 -12.84
N ASP A 120 -7.14 7.55 -13.99
CA ASP A 120 -6.39 7.51 -15.26
C ASP A 120 -5.20 8.49 -15.32
N ARG A 121 -5.17 9.46 -14.40
CA ARG A 121 -4.15 10.50 -14.33
C ARG A 121 -2.92 9.98 -13.60
N VAL A 122 -1.91 9.60 -14.35
CA VAL A 122 -0.67 9.02 -13.88
C VAL A 122 0.54 9.86 -14.26
N PHE A 123 1.69 9.60 -13.66
CA PHE A 123 2.94 10.27 -14.05
C PHE A 123 3.26 10.07 -15.54
N CYS A 124 3.77 11.12 -16.19
CA CYS A 124 4.20 11.07 -17.57
C CYS A 124 5.60 10.44 -17.70
N ILE A 125 5.67 9.18 -18.06
CA ILE A 125 6.94 8.44 -18.18
C ILE A 125 7.76 8.85 -19.40
N GLY A 126 7.16 9.63 -20.30
CA GLY A 126 7.88 10.20 -21.44
C GLY A 126 8.81 11.35 -21.11
N LYS A 127 8.60 12.04 -20.00
CA LYS A 127 9.36 13.23 -19.60
C LYS A 127 10.54 12.88 -18.69
N GLU A 128 11.70 13.44 -18.96
CA GLU A 128 12.87 13.25 -18.08
C GLU A 128 12.69 13.95 -16.73
N THR A 129 12.01 15.09 -16.73
CA THR A 129 11.67 15.84 -15.50
C THR A 129 10.86 15.03 -14.50
N THR A 130 10.06 14.04 -14.95
CA THR A 130 9.35 13.14 -14.07
C THR A 130 10.33 12.26 -13.27
N PHE A 131 11.40 11.80 -13.91
CA PHE A 131 12.43 11.02 -13.22
C PHE A 131 13.28 11.89 -12.30
N GLU A 132 13.62 13.10 -12.71
CA GLU A 132 14.30 14.08 -11.84
C GLU A 132 13.47 14.39 -10.58
N PHE A 133 12.14 14.41 -10.72
CA PHE A 133 11.23 14.59 -9.60
C PHE A 133 11.24 13.38 -8.68
N ILE A 134 10.94 12.18 -9.17
CA ILE A 134 10.83 10.99 -8.33
C ILE A 134 12.17 10.64 -7.68
N GLU A 135 13.29 10.78 -8.40
CA GLU A 135 14.63 10.61 -7.85
C GLU A 135 14.92 11.63 -6.75
N GLY A 136 14.46 12.88 -6.92
CA GLY A 136 14.59 13.92 -5.90
C GLY A 136 13.73 13.67 -4.65
N VAL A 137 12.54 13.07 -4.81
CA VAL A 137 11.69 12.63 -3.70
C VAL A 137 12.37 11.47 -2.96
N LEU A 138 12.78 10.45 -3.71
CA LEU A 138 13.38 9.24 -3.13
C LEU A 138 14.73 9.52 -2.45
N GLU A 139 15.49 10.54 -2.88
CA GLU A 139 16.71 10.98 -2.20
C GLU A 139 16.43 11.39 -0.74
N GLU A 140 15.37 12.19 -0.51
CA GLU A 140 14.98 12.59 0.83
C GLU A 140 14.39 11.42 1.62
N VAL A 141 13.57 10.56 0.98
CA VAL A 141 12.99 9.36 1.61
C VAL A 141 14.08 8.40 2.08
N VAL A 142 15.09 8.12 1.26
CA VAL A 142 16.23 7.26 1.64
C VAL A 142 17.00 7.84 2.84
N GLY A 143 17.06 9.16 2.95
CA GLY A 143 17.69 9.84 4.09
C GLY A 143 16.86 9.78 5.39
N LEU A 144 15.55 9.60 5.29
CA LEU A 144 14.63 9.55 6.45
C LEU A 144 14.43 8.13 6.98
N PHE A 145 14.41 7.14 6.09
CA PHE A 145 14.11 5.76 6.44
C PHE A 145 15.36 4.87 6.34
N PRO A 146 15.81 4.27 7.44
CA PRO A 146 16.98 3.38 7.45
C PRO A 146 16.68 1.99 6.86
N SER A 147 15.43 1.71 6.49
CA SER A 147 15.02 0.44 5.88
C SER A 147 15.85 0.08 4.65
N GLU A 148 16.23 -1.18 4.52
CA GLU A 148 16.82 -1.72 3.28
C GLU A 148 15.85 -1.57 2.10
N TYR A 149 14.54 -1.60 2.36
CA TYR A 149 13.49 -1.59 1.36
C TYR A 149 12.77 -0.24 1.28
N ILE A 150 12.46 0.16 0.06
CA ILE A 150 11.57 1.27 -0.27
C ILE A 150 10.49 0.72 -1.20
N HIS A 151 9.23 0.93 -0.83
CA HIS A 151 8.09 0.54 -1.66
C HIS A 151 7.71 1.68 -2.61
N ILE A 152 7.47 1.36 -3.87
CA ILE A 152 7.14 2.36 -4.90
C ILE A 152 5.70 2.21 -5.44
N GLY A 153 4.86 1.40 -4.81
CA GLY A 153 3.54 1.09 -5.33
C GLY A 153 3.61 0.25 -6.61
N GLY A 154 3.16 0.82 -7.70
CA GLY A 154 3.17 0.20 -9.03
C GLY A 154 1.92 -0.57 -9.38
N ASP A 155 0.93 -0.57 -8.47
CA ASP A 155 -0.40 -1.13 -8.66
C ASP A 155 -1.29 -0.21 -9.51
N GLU A 156 -2.32 -0.81 -10.06
CA GLU A 156 -3.48 -0.15 -10.68
C GLU A 156 -3.15 1.05 -11.58
N CYS A 157 -2.04 0.98 -12.33
CA CYS A 157 -1.57 2.07 -13.17
C CYS A 157 -2.18 1.99 -14.59
N PRO A 158 -3.18 2.80 -14.95
CA PRO A 158 -3.77 2.81 -16.28
C PRO A 158 -2.80 3.35 -17.34
N THR A 159 -2.92 2.85 -18.58
CA THR A 159 -2.06 3.28 -19.70
C THR A 159 -2.69 4.32 -20.61
N VAL A 160 -3.97 4.64 -20.41
CA VAL A 160 -4.80 5.46 -21.30
C VAL A 160 -4.16 6.82 -21.61
N MET A 161 -3.58 7.46 -20.59
CA MET A 161 -2.91 8.75 -20.77
C MET A 161 -1.60 8.61 -21.56
N TRP A 162 -0.85 7.53 -21.36
CA TRP A 162 0.39 7.27 -22.09
C TRP A 162 0.16 7.01 -23.57
N GLU A 163 -0.94 6.31 -23.91
CA GLU A 163 -1.33 6.00 -25.28
C GLU A 163 -1.59 7.24 -26.14
N LYS A 164 -2.00 8.33 -25.52
CA LYS A 164 -2.29 9.60 -26.19
C LYS A 164 -1.11 10.57 -26.16
N CYS A 165 -0.24 10.43 -25.15
CA CYS A 165 0.83 11.38 -24.88
C CYS A 165 1.99 11.33 -25.89
N PRO A 166 2.35 12.45 -26.54
CA PRO A 166 3.46 12.49 -27.49
C PRO A 166 4.81 12.18 -26.84
N HIS A 167 5.03 12.61 -25.58
CA HIS A 167 6.25 12.33 -24.83
C HIS A 167 6.40 10.83 -24.54
N CYS A 168 5.33 10.18 -24.09
CA CYS A 168 5.32 8.73 -23.84
C CYS A 168 5.57 7.93 -25.12
N LYS A 169 4.93 8.32 -26.23
CA LYS A 169 5.17 7.69 -27.55
C LYS A 169 6.62 7.87 -28.02
N ALA A 170 7.20 9.06 -27.80
CA ALA A 170 8.60 9.30 -28.14
C ALA A 170 9.56 8.45 -27.29
N ARG A 171 9.28 8.30 -25.99
CA ARG A 171 10.03 7.41 -25.10
C ARG A 171 9.91 5.97 -25.54
N MET A 172 8.70 5.49 -25.82
CA MET A 172 8.49 4.13 -26.32
C MET A 172 9.32 3.87 -27.57
N LYS A 173 9.33 4.80 -28.52
CA LYS A 173 10.12 4.68 -29.76
C LYS A 173 11.62 4.63 -29.46
N ALA A 174 12.11 5.49 -28.58
CA ALA A 174 13.53 5.57 -28.22
C ALA A 174 14.03 4.31 -27.53
N GLU A 175 13.20 3.72 -26.64
CA GLU A 175 13.53 2.53 -25.86
C GLU A 175 13.09 1.21 -26.54
N GLY A 176 12.54 1.28 -27.76
CA GLY A 176 12.09 0.08 -28.51
C GLY A 176 10.88 -0.62 -27.90
N LEU A 177 10.08 0.07 -27.06
CA LEU A 177 8.91 -0.46 -26.41
C LEU A 177 7.73 -0.54 -27.39
N ARG A 178 7.00 -1.64 -27.35
CA ARG A 178 5.92 -1.92 -28.31
C ARG A 178 4.51 -1.67 -27.75
N ARG A 179 4.36 -1.72 -26.42
CA ARG A 179 3.09 -1.58 -25.72
C ARG A 179 3.20 -0.55 -24.60
N PRO A 180 2.18 0.28 -24.35
CA PRO A 180 2.21 1.31 -23.30
C PRO A 180 2.54 0.75 -21.91
N ARG A 181 2.05 -0.45 -21.58
CA ARG A 181 2.36 -1.12 -20.31
C ARG A 181 3.87 -1.29 -20.06
N GLN A 182 4.68 -1.43 -21.12
CA GLN A 182 6.14 -1.54 -20.98
C GLN A 182 6.81 -0.25 -20.48
N LEU A 183 6.12 0.90 -20.53
CA LEU A 183 6.60 2.13 -19.91
C LEU A 183 6.66 2.00 -18.39
N GLN A 184 5.73 1.27 -17.78
CA GLN A 184 5.78 1.00 -16.34
C GLN A 184 7.03 0.21 -15.98
N ASN A 185 7.35 -0.83 -16.74
CA ASN A 185 8.56 -1.65 -16.50
C ASN A 185 9.83 -0.82 -16.65
N TYR A 186 9.89 0.01 -17.70
CA TYR A 186 10.99 0.95 -17.90
C TYR A 186 11.13 1.90 -16.71
N ALA A 187 10.01 2.43 -16.21
CA ALA A 187 9.98 3.34 -15.07
C ALA A 187 10.43 2.64 -13.78
N THR A 188 9.89 1.46 -13.51
CA THR A 188 10.27 0.62 -12.35
C THR A 188 11.76 0.29 -12.36
N ALA A 189 12.30 -0.19 -13.50
CA ALA A 189 13.71 -0.54 -13.63
C ALA A 189 14.63 0.68 -13.41
N ARG A 190 14.20 1.87 -13.85
CA ARG A 190 14.96 3.09 -13.66
C ARG A 190 15.00 3.52 -12.19
N VAL A 191 13.85 3.49 -11.51
CA VAL A 191 13.75 3.80 -10.07
C VAL A 191 14.52 2.77 -9.26
N GLU A 192 14.42 1.50 -9.59
CA GLU A 192 15.18 0.44 -8.93
C GLU A 192 16.71 0.67 -9.05
N LYS A 193 17.19 1.00 -10.25
CA LYS A 193 18.61 1.33 -10.44
C LYS A 193 19.05 2.49 -9.55
N PHE A 194 18.19 3.51 -9.39
CA PHE A 194 18.45 4.64 -8.51
C PHE A 194 18.55 4.21 -7.04
N LEU A 195 17.62 3.38 -6.57
CA LEU A 195 17.60 2.85 -5.20
C LEU A 195 18.78 1.90 -4.92
N ASN A 196 19.08 1.00 -5.86
CA ASN A 196 20.20 0.07 -5.74
C ASN A 196 21.56 0.80 -5.63
N ALA A 197 21.74 1.92 -6.35
CA ALA A 197 22.94 2.76 -6.25
C ALA A 197 23.10 3.40 -4.86
N ARG A 198 22.04 3.42 -4.05
CA ARG A 198 22.00 3.92 -2.66
C ARG A 198 21.96 2.81 -1.62
N GLY A 199 22.20 1.55 -2.05
CA GLY A 199 22.15 0.38 -1.18
C GLY A 199 20.74 0.06 -0.67
N ARG A 200 19.70 0.45 -1.42
CA ARG A 200 18.30 0.16 -1.12
C ARG A 200 17.75 -0.82 -2.15
N ARG A 201 16.73 -1.58 -1.75
CA ARG A 201 15.99 -2.49 -2.62
C ARG A 201 14.58 -1.98 -2.85
N LEU A 202 14.10 -2.15 -4.07
CA LEU A 202 12.74 -1.81 -4.44
C LEU A 202 11.77 -2.90 -4.00
N ILE A 203 10.63 -2.51 -3.43
CA ILE A 203 9.41 -3.32 -3.38
C ILE A 203 8.38 -2.69 -4.31
N GLY A 204 7.60 -3.48 -5.00
CA GLY A 204 6.40 -3.06 -5.71
C GLY A 204 5.29 -4.10 -5.59
N TRP A 205 4.05 -3.65 -5.81
CA TRP A 205 2.92 -4.56 -5.92
C TRP A 205 3.09 -5.50 -7.11
N ASP A 206 2.36 -6.61 -7.14
CA ASP A 206 2.63 -7.70 -8.09
C ASP A 206 2.36 -7.35 -9.57
N GLU A 207 1.80 -6.17 -9.88
CA GLU A 207 1.71 -5.64 -11.24
C GLU A 207 3.07 -5.41 -11.90
N ILE A 208 4.12 -5.16 -11.12
CA ILE A 208 5.46 -4.99 -11.67
C ILE A 208 6.00 -6.25 -12.35
N LEU A 209 5.40 -7.43 -12.04
CA LEU A 209 5.68 -8.70 -12.72
C LEU A 209 5.13 -8.77 -14.15
N GLU A 210 4.23 -7.86 -14.55
CA GLU A 210 3.66 -7.86 -15.91
C GLU A 210 4.69 -7.54 -17.01
N GLY A 211 5.94 -7.46 -16.63
CA GLY A 211 7.08 -7.28 -17.51
C GLY A 211 8.37 -7.91 -16.99
N ASP A 212 9.48 -7.50 -17.59
CA ASP A 212 10.80 -7.97 -17.16
C ASP A 212 11.16 -7.34 -15.81
N VAL A 213 11.14 -8.14 -14.76
CA VAL A 213 11.54 -7.75 -13.41
C VAL A 213 13.00 -8.08 -13.20
N THR A 214 13.73 -7.19 -12.58
CA THR A 214 15.13 -7.46 -12.23
C THR A 214 15.22 -8.42 -11.03
N PRO A 215 16.33 -9.16 -10.87
CA PRO A 215 16.48 -10.09 -9.75
C PRO A 215 16.54 -9.43 -8.37
N THR A 216 16.69 -8.10 -8.29
CA THR A 216 16.81 -7.38 -7.02
C THR A 216 15.49 -6.78 -6.55
N ALA A 217 14.47 -6.70 -7.41
CA ALA A 217 13.13 -6.28 -7.03
C ALA A 217 12.45 -7.30 -6.11
N THR A 218 11.72 -6.81 -5.13
CA THR A 218 10.87 -7.61 -4.25
C THR A 218 9.41 -7.37 -4.61
N ILE A 219 8.64 -8.44 -4.66
CA ILE A 219 7.24 -8.43 -5.09
C ILE A 219 6.30 -8.51 -3.90
N MET A 220 5.37 -7.58 -3.77
CA MET A 220 4.29 -7.68 -2.81
C MET A 220 3.04 -8.22 -3.50
N SER A 221 2.69 -9.47 -3.18
CA SER A 221 1.62 -10.21 -3.86
C SER A 221 0.28 -9.97 -3.16
N TRP A 222 -0.61 -9.17 -3.79
CA TRP A 222 -1.90 -8.79 -3.24
C TRP A 222 -3.10 -9.36 -4.02
N ARG A 223 -3.00 -9.51 -5.34
CA ARG A 223 -4.04 -10.07 -6.21
C ARG A 223 -4.21 -11.60 -6.05
N GLY A 224 -3.89 -12.13 -4.88
CA GLY A 224 -3.83 -13.53 -4.54
C GLY A 224 -2.39 -14.00 -4.33
N ALA A 225 -2.17 -15.31 -4.19
CA ALA A 225 -0.84 -15.89 -3.98
C ALA A 225 0.00 -15.99 -5.27
N LYS A 226 -0.63 -15.90 -6.45
CA LYS A 226 0.00 -16.18 -7.75
C LYS A 226 1.24 -15.32 -8.00
N GLY A 227 1.17 -14.02 -7.72
CA GLY A 227 2.30 -13.10 -7.92
C GLY A 227 3.53 -13.49 -7.09
N GLY A 228 3.32 -13.82 -5.80
CA GLY A 228 4.40 -14.27 -4.92
C GLY A 228 4.98 -15.62 -5.33
N ILE A 229 4.15 -16.55 -5.77
CA ILE A 229 4.59 -17.85 -6.30
C ILE A 229 5.45 -17.65 -7.55
N GLU A 230 5.01 -16.80 -8.48
CA GLU A 230 5.74 -16.49 -9.70
C GLU A 230 7.08 -15.82 -9.39
N ALA A 231 7.09 -14.82 -8.51
CA ALA A 231 8.30 -14.16 -8.04
C ALA A 231 9.32 -15.16 -7.44
N ALA A 232 8.87 -16.00 -6.53
CA ALA A 232 9.73 -17.01 -5.88
C ALA A 232 10.35 -18.00 -6.90
N ARG A 233 9.56 -18.42 -7.90
CA ARG A 233 10.03 -19.29 -8.99
C ARG A 233 11.07 -18.62 -9.90
N GLN A 234 10.99 -17.30 -10.02
CA GLN A 234 12.00 -16.50 -10.76
C GLN A 234 13.25 -16.19 -9.91
N GLY A 235 13.21 -16.48 -8.60
CA GLY A 235 14.27 -16.17 -7.65
C GLY A 235 14.19 -14.77 -7.04
N ASN A 236 13.10 -14.04 -7.26
CA ASN A 236 12.82 -12.79 -6.60
C ASN A 236 12.27 -13.01 -5.19
N HIS A 237 12.60 -12.11 -4.27
CA HIS A 237 11.91 -12.09 -2.98
C HIS A 237 10.44 -11.71 -3.13
N ALA A 238 9.58 -12.25 -2.27
CA ALA A 238 8.18 -11.90 -2.22
C ALA A 238 7.65 -11.73 -0.80
N ILE A 239 6.64 -10.88 -0.66
CA ILE A 239 5.84 -10.68 0.56
C ILE A 239 4.40 -11.06 0.22
N MET A 240 3.80 -11.92 1.03
CA MET A 240 2.45 -12.43 0.77
C MET A 240 1.41 -11.57 1.49
N ALA A 241 0.60 -10.85 0.73
CA ALA A 241 -0.48 -9.98 1.21
C ALA A 241 -1.81 -10.21 0.45
N PRO A 242 -2.22 -11.48 0.17
CA PRO A 242 -3.36 -11.72 -0.70
C PRO A 242 -4.66 -11.15 -0.12
N THR A 243 -5.48 -10.50 -0.98
CA THR A 243 -6.80 -9.94 -0.62
C THR A 243 -7.69 -10.96 0.08
N THR A 244 -7.58 -12.22 -0.28
CA THR A 244 -8.38 -13.32 0.29
C THR A 244 -8.13 -13.58 1.78
N ASN A 245 -6.98 -13.11 2.32
CA ASN A 245 -6.54 -13.45 3.68
C ASN A 245 -5.97 -12.25 4.47
N CYS A 246 -5.61 -11.15 3.80
CA CYS A 246 -4.78 -10.11 4.41
C CYS A 246 -5.39 -8.71 4.43
N TYR A 247 -6.54 -8.48 3.76
CA TYR A 247 -7.16 -7.16 3.66
C TYR A 247 -8.11 -6.93 4.84
N LEU A 248 -7.60 -6.29 5.89
CA LEU A 248 -8.33 -6.07 7.14
C LEU A 248 -9.31 -4.89 7.08
N ASP A 249 -9.44 -4.24 5.95
CA ASP A 249 -10.48 -3.26 5.59
C ASP A 249 -11.78 -3.93 5.11
N TYR A 250 -11.80 -5.27 4.91
CA TYR A 250 -12.99 -6.04 4.55
C TYR A 250 -13.89 -6.32 5.76
N TYR A 251 -15.19 -6.54 5.52
CA TYR A 251 -16.15 -6.94 6.54
C TYR A 251 -15.72 -8.21 7.28
N GLN A 252 -15.89 -8.23 8.58
CA GLN A 252 -15.56 -9.39 9.42
C GLN A 252 -16.69 -10.40 9.53
N THR A 253 -17.93 -9.93 9.37
CA THR A 253 -19.15 -10.78 9.41
C THR A 253 -19.95 -10.64 8.13
N ARG A 254 -20.92 -11.54 7.92
CA ARG A 254 -21.88 -11.47 6.80
C ARG A 254 -23.07 -10.55 7.12
N ASP A 255 -23.25 -10.21 8.38
CA ASP A 255 -24.30 -9.25 8.82
C ASP A 255 -23.74 -7.82 8.71
N THR A 256 -23.60 -7.35 7.48
CA THR A 256 -23.01 -6.04 7.19
C THR A 256 -23.87 -4.88 7.74
N ALA A 257 -25.11 -5.13 8.14
CA ALA A 257 -25.96 -4.11 8.78
C ALA A 257 -25.50 -3.76 10.20
N ARG A 258 -24.74 -4.65 10.84
CA ARG A 258 -24.16 -4.46 12.17
C ARG A 258 -22.67 -4.11 12.14
N GLU A 259 -22.07 -4.11 10.97
CA GLU A 259 -20.68 -3.72 10.78
C GLU A 259 -20.54 -2.24 10.49
N PRO A 260 -19.43 -1.60 10.85
CA PRO A 260 -19.07 -0.32 10.28
C PRO A 260 -18.98 -0.42 8.75
N LEU A 261 -19.28 0.68 8.04
CA LEU A 261 -19.13 0.70 6.59
C LEU A 261 -17.69 0.35 6.21
N ALA A 262 -17.53 -0.58 5.27
CA ALA A 262 -16.26 -1.03 4.74
C ALA A 262 -16.28 -1.03 3.21
N ILE A 263 -15.13 -1.12 2.57
CA ILE A 263 -15.02 -1.13 1.11
C ILE A 263 -15.82 -2.29 0.47
N GLY A 264 -15.94 -3.39 1.16
CA GLY A 264 -16.63 -4.60 0.70
C GLY A 264 -15.93 -5.85 1.21
N GLY A 265 -15.98 -6.91 0.42
CA GLY A 265 -15.34 -8.18 0.76
C GLY A 265 -15.91 -8.84 2.03
N TYR A 266 -15.36 -10.00 2.35
CA TYR A 266 -15.67 -10.72 3.60
C TYR A 266 -14.41 -11.48 4.04
N LEU A 267 -13.84 -11.07 5.15
CA LEU A 267 -12.62 -11.66 5.70
C LEU A 267 -12.78 -11.90 7.20
N PRO A 268 -13.36 -13.04 7.61
CA PRO A 268 -13.40 -13.43 9.01
C PRO A 268 -12.02 -13.89 9.49
N VAL A 269 -11.84 -13.98 10.80
CA VAL A 269 -10.58 -14.36 11.44
C VAL A 269 -10.06 -15.74 10.98
N GLU A 270 -10.97 -16.68 10.70
CA GLU A 270 -10.64 -18.01 10.17
C GLU A 270 -9.88 -17.91 8.85
N LYS A 271 -10.35 -17.06 7.96
CA LYS A 271 -9.73 -16.85 6.64
C LYS A 271 -8.35 -16.26 6.74
N VAL A 272 -8.13 -15.33 7.68
CA VAL A 272 -6.77 -14.82 7.96
C VAL A 272 -5.87 -15.94 8.43
N TYR A 273 -6.37 -16.79 9.33
CA TYR A 273 -5.61 -17.90 9.91
C TYR A 273 -5.33 -19.04 8.92
N GLU A 274 -6.18 -19.21 7.89
CA GLU A 274 -6.01 -20.22 6.84
C GLU A 274 -4.80 -19.94 5.93
N LEU A 275 -4.33 -18.70 5.85
CA LEU A 275 -3.21 -18.32 4.97
C LEU A 275 -2.02 -19.28 5.09
N ASP A 276 -1.60 -19.84 3.97
CA ASP A 276 -0.34 -20.55 3.83
C ASP A 276 0.56 -19.75 2.84
N PRO A 277 1.56 -19.02 3.34
CA PRO A 277 2.44 -18.24 2.48
C PRO A 277 3.35 -19.09 1.59
N TYR A 278 3.42 -20.39 1.82
CA TYR A 278 4.27 -21.35 1.09
C TYR A 278 3.49 -22.27 0.15
N GLU A 279 2.17 -22.04 0.03
CA GLU A 279 1.32 -22.83 -0.85
C GLU A 279 1.93 -22.96 -2.25
N GLN A 280 1.99 -24.19 -2.79
CA GLN A 280 2.54 -24.51 -4.10
C GLN A 280 4.04 -24.20 -4.31
N LEU A 281 4.79 -23.89 -3.27
CA LEU A 281 6.23 -23.62 -3.35
C LEU A 281 7.03 -24.81 -2.84
N THR A 282 8.11 -25.15 -3.58
CA THR A 282 9.13 -26.10 -3.13
C THR A 282 9.95 -25.50 -1.98
N PRO A 283 10.61 -26.31 -1.13
CA PRO A 283 11.47 -25.79 -0.06
C PRO A 283 12.55 -24.81 -0.55
N ALA A 284 13.04 -24.98 -1.78
CA ALA A 284 14.02 -24.06 -2.36
C ALA A 284 13.41 -22.71 -2.74
N GLU A 285 12.16 -22.69 -3.17
CA GLU A 285 11.43 -21.46 -3.53
C GLU A 285 10.93 -20.73 -2.27
N GLN A 286 10.58 -21.46 -1.20
CA GLN A 286 10.09 -20.88 0.07
C GLN A 286 11.07 -19.89 0.69
N VAL A 287 12.39 -20.05 0.45
CA VAL A 287 13.43 -19.13 0.97
C VAL A 287 13.29 -17.71 0.39
N CYS A 288 12.58 -17.57 -0.73
CA CYS A 288 12.28 -16.26 -1.35
C CYS A 288 11.14 -15.51 -0.64
N ILE A 289 10.33 -16.19 0.17
CA ILE A 289 9.22 -15.55 0.87
C ILE A 289 9.73 -14.87 2.14
N LEU A 290 9.74 -13.54 2.15
CA LEU A 290 10.20 -12.74 3.29
C LEU A 290 9.21 -12.74 4.46
N GLY A 291 7.91 -12.94 4.18
CA GLY A 291 6.88 -12.95 5.20
C GLY A 291 5.49 -12.69 4.66
N VAL A 292 4.60 -12.34 5.59
CA VAL A 292 3.19 -12.01 5.33
C VAL A 292 2.89 -10.60 5.80
N GLN A 293 1.96 -9.92 5.13
CA GLN A 293 1.50 -8.59 5.49
C GLN A 293 -0.02 -8.52 5.54
N ALA A 294 -0.57 -7.82 6.54
CA ALA A 294 -1.95 -7.37 6.54
C ALA A 294 -2.02 -5.92 6.06
N ASN A 295 -3.01 -5.63 5.23
CA ASN A 295 -3.32 -4.28 4.75
C ASN A 295 -4.55 -3.74 5.48
N LEU A 296 -4.52 -2.45 5.78
CA LEU A 296 -5.66 -1.71 6.32
C LEU A 296 -5.80 -0.42 5.53
N TRP A 297 -6.55 -0.48 4.43
CA TRP A 297 -6.91 0.68 3.63
C TRP A 297 -7.97 1.50 4.37
N THR A 298 -7.89 2.82 4.30
CA THR A 298 -8.63 3.69 5.23
C THR A 298 -9.70 4.55 4.57
N GLU A 299 -10.15 4.24 3.37
CA GLU A 299 -11.20 4.96 2.64
C GLU A 299 -12.47 5.12 3.47
N TYR A 300 -12.81 4.09 4.25
CA TYR A 300 -13.99 4.05 5.11
C TYR A 300 -13.67 4.12 6.61
N ILE A 301 -12.40 4.23 6.98
CA ILE A 301 -11.95 4.20 8.37
C ILE A 301 -11.59 5.62 8.84
N ALA A 302 -12.57 6.32 9.41
CA ALA A 302 -12.42 7.72 9.79
C ALA A 302 -11.89 7.94 11.22
N THR A 303 -11.87 6.91 12.07
CA THR A 303 -11.52 7.07 13.49
C THR A 303 -10.59 5.96 13.97
N TRP A 304 -9.81 6.25 15.00
CA TRP A 304 -8.93 5.26 15.62
C TRP A 304 -9.68 4.04 16.19
N PRO A 305 -10.82 4.20 16.91
CA PRO A 305 -11.60 3.03 17.35
C PRO A 305 -12.11 2.17 16.20
N HIS A 306 -12.41 2.76 15.03
CA HIS A 306 -12.77 1.98 13.83
C HIS A 306 -11.57 1.17 13.32
N ALA A 307 -10.39 1.78 13.24
CA ALA A 307 -9.17 1.07 12.86
C ALA A 307 -8.86 -0.11 13.82
N GLU A 308 -9.01 0.08 15.12
CA GLU A 308 -8.82 -0.99 16.11
C GLU A 308 -9.82 -2.14 15.90
N TYR A 309 -11.10 -1.84 15.65
CA TYR A 309 -12.11 -2.84 15.34
C TYR A 309 -11.74 -3.65 14.10
N MET A 310 -11.31 -2.99 13.04
CA MET A 310 -10.96 -3.66 11.79
C MET A 310 -9.68 -4.51 11.93
N LEU A 311 -8.71 -4.06 12.71
CA LEU A 311 -7.45 -4.79 12.94
C LEU A 311 -7.62 -5.97 13.89
N LEU A 312 -8.37 -5.79 15.00
CA LEU A 312 -8.34 -6.72 16.12
C LEU A 312 -9.63 -7.58 16.17
N PRO A 313 -9.50 -8.88 16.38
CA PRO A 313 -8.27 -9.64 16.64
C PRO A 313 -7.61 -10.25 15.40
N ARG A 314 -8.06 -9.97 14.16
CA ARG A 314 -7.53 -10.57 12.92
C ARG A 314 -6.01 -10.44 12.79
N LEU A 315 -5.45 -9.31 13.23
CA LEU A 315 -4.00 -9.09 13.21
C LEU A 315 -3.25 -10.12 14.08
N SER A 316 -3.86 -10.63 15.16
CA SER A 316 -3.25 -11.68 15.97
C SER A 316 -3.24 -13.04 15.26
N ALA A 317 -4.24 -13.29 14.40
CA ALA A 317 -4.28 -14.49 13.57
C ALA A 317 -3.15 -14.48 12.54
N LEU A 318 -2.96 -13.35 11.85
CA LEU A 318 -1.84 -13.20 10.92
C LEU A 318 -0.48 -13.34 11.61
N ALA A 319 -0.35 -12.79 12.82
CA ALA A 319 0.89 -12.94 13.60
C ALA A 319 1.21 -14.42 13.89
N GLU A 320 0.24 -15.24 14.24
CA GLU A 320 0.46 -16.69 14.41
C GLU A 320 0.82 -17.39 13.08
N VAL A 321 0.23 -16.98 11.97
CA VAL A 321 0.62 -17.48 10.64
C VAL A 321 2.09 -17.16 10.36
N GLY A 322 2.51 -15.92 10.57
CA GLY A 322 3.88 -15.51 10.29
C GLY A 322 4.94 -16.14 11.20
N TRP A 323 4.60 -16.41 12.47
CA TRP A 323 5.57 -16.90 13.46
C TRP A 323 5.49 -18.39 13.77
N SER A 324 4.37 -19.03 13.48
CA SER A 324 4.09 -20.38 13.97
C SER A 324 3.39 -21.26 12.93
N LEU A 325 3.69 -21.09 11.66
CA LEU A 325 3.02 -21.75 10.54
C LEU A 325 2.97 -23.28 10.73
N ASP A 326 4.10 -23.91 11.09
CA ASP A 326 4.21 -25.35 11.29
C ASP A 326 3.43 -25.88 12.51
N ARG A 327 2.93 -24.98 13.34
CA ARG A 327 2.20 -25.29 14.57
C ARG A 327 0.81 -24.68 14.58
N LYS A 328 0.27 -24.38 13.40
CA LYS A 328 -1.10 -23.84 13.28
C LYS A 328 -2.11 -24.78 13.90
N ASP A 329 -2.90 -24.24 14.82
CA ASP A 329 -4.01 -24.91 15.50
C ASP A 329 -5.07 -23.85 15.77
N TYR A 330 -6.10 -23.82 14.93
CA TYR A 330 -7.15 -22.80 15.02
C TYR A 330 -7.98 -22.91 16.29
N ALA A 331 -8.29 -24.14 16.75
CA ALA A 331 -9.01 -24.34 18.00
C ALA A 331 -8.20 -23.82 19.20
N GLY A 332 -6.92 -24.14 19.24
CA GLY A 332 -5.99 -23.58 20.23
C GLY A 332 -5.82 -22.06 20.09
N TYR A 333 -5.82 -21.52 18.86
CA TYR A 333 -5.80 -20.07 18.65
C TYR A 333 -7.01 -19.40 19.31
N LEU A 334 -8.22 -19.93 19.16
CA LEU A 334 -9.43 -19.38 19.80
C LEU A 334 -9.32 -19.33 21.33
N HIS A 335 -8.61 -20.28 21.96
CA HIS A 335 -8.30 -20.22 23.39
C HIS A 335 -7.26 -19.13 23.72
N ARG A 336 -6.22 -18.98 22.90
CA ARG A 336 -5.17 -17.98 23.11
C ARG A 336 -5.70 -16.57 22.91
N VAL A 337 -6.50 -16.33 21.88
CA VAL A 337 -7.03 -14.98 21.58
C VAL A 337 -8.02 -14.50 22.66
N ARG A 338 -8.74 -15.41 23.36
CA ARG A 338 -9.54 -15.02 24.54
C ARG A 338 -8.71 -14.49 25.69
N ARG A 339 -7.47 -14.97 25.85
CA ARG A 339 -6.54 -14.42 26.84
C ARG A 339 -6.01 -13.06 26.39
N LEU A 340 -5.74 -12.93 25.09
CA LEU A 340 -5.30 -11.67 24.48
C LEU A 340 -6.38 -10.58 24.60
N ALA A 341 -7.66 -10.94 24.44
CA ALA A 341 -8.79 -10.04 24.62
C ALA A 341 -8.81 -9.36 25.99
N ARG A 342 -8.37 -10.04 27.05
CA ARG A 342 -8.22 -9.40 28.38
C ARG A 342 -7.19 -8.28 28.39
N ILE A 343 -6.16 -8.40 27.56
CA ILE A 343 -5.16 -7.32 27.38
C ILE A 343 -5.79 -6.16 26.61
N TYR A 344 -6.57 -6.47 25.56
CA TYR A 344 -7.29 -5.45 24.82
C TYR A 344 -8.26 -4.69 25.71
N ASP A 345 -9.02 -5.39 26.56
CA ASP A 345 -9.92 -4.77 27.56
C ASP A 345 -9.16 -3.88 28.54
N ALA A 346 -8.04 -4.36 29.07
CA ALA A 346 -7.21 -3.59 29.99
C ALA A 346 -6.58 -2.35 29.35
N CYS A 347 -6.32 -2.38 28.04
CA CYS A 347 -5.79 -1.26 27.25
C CYS A 347 -6.89 -0.34 26.71
N GLY A 348 -8.16 -0.72 26.84
CA GLY A 348 -9.30 0.03 26.31
C GLY A 348 -9.40 0.00 24.78
N TYR A 349 -8.86 -1.04 24.12
CA TYR A 349 -8.94 -1.18 22.65
C TYR A 349 -10.34 -1.58 22.21
N ASN A 350 -10.80 -0.97 21.13
CA ASN A 350 -12.03 -1.37 20.45
C ASN A 350 -11.72 -2.51 19.47
N TYR A 351 -12.10 -3.74 19.82
CA TYR A 351 -11.87 -4.92 18.99
C TYR A 351 -13.18 -5.65 18.67
N ALA A 352 -13.21 -6.40 17.59
CA ALA A 352 -14.37 -7.19 17.18
C ALA A 352 -14.64 -8.36 18.14
N ARG A 353 -15.76 -8.28 18.88
CA ARG A 353 -16.13 -9.26 19.95
C ARG A 353 -16.93 -10.43 19.43
N HIS A 354 -17.50 -10.33 18.24
CA HIS A 354 -18.38 -11.38 17.67
C HIS A 354 -17.71 -12.74 17.57
N ILE A 355 -16.37 -12.80 17.44
CA ILE A 355 -15.65 -14.11 17.42
C ILE A 355 -15.73 -14.87 18.74
N PHE A 356 -16.15 -14.22 19.83
CA PHE A 356 -16.34 -14.81 21.15
C PHE A 356 -17.80 -15.16 21.43
N GLY A 357 -18.71 -14.88 20.49
CA GLY A 357 -20.16 -15.08 20.63
C GLY A 357 -20.86 -13.92 21.36
N GLU A 358 -20.26 -12.75 21.40
CA GLU A 358 -20.77 -11.54 22.05
C GLU A 358 -21.40 -10.56 21.03
#